data_b47ff04c1d0e24cf88d7276e3acf7592
#
_entry.id   b47ff04c1d0e24cf88d7276e3acf7592
#
_cell.length_a   1.000
_cell.length_b   1.000
_cell.length_c   1.000
_cell.angle_alpha   90.00
_cell.angle_beta   90.00
_cell.angle_gamma   90.00
#
_symmetry.space_group_name_H-M   'P 1'
#
loop_
_entity.id
_entity.type
_entity.pdbx_description
1 polymer ?
#
loop_
_entity_poly.entity_id
_entity_poly.type
_entity_poly.pdbx_seq_one_letter_code
_entity_poly.pdbx_strand_id
1 'polypeptide(L)'
;MAFPETGPGSEPRWYHGDLIAENLLVRGGRLAAVLDFGGLAVGDPTVDLIVAWEVLDPASRDVFRRAVGVDETSWLRGRAWALSLALGTFPYYWSTMPDRCASRLAVVRSVLADAAATQ
;
A
#
# COMPACT_ATOMS: atom_id res chain seq x y z
N MET A 1 -3.79 -18.95 -3.31
CA MET A 1 -4.90 -18.00 -3.49
C MET A 1 -4.93 -17.58 -4.95
N ALA A 2 -5.97 -17.96 -5.66
CA ALA A 2 -6.13 -17.51 -7.04
C ALA A 2 -6.57 -16.05 -7.03
N PHE A 3 -5.78 -15.17 -7.64
CA PHE A 3 -6.23 -13.81 -7.90
C PHE A 3 -7.32 -13.86 -8.96
N PRO A 4 -8.40 -13.06 -8.84
CA PRO A 4 -9.41 -13.01 -9.87
C PRO A 4 -8.77 -12.61 -11.20
N GLU A 5 -9.22 -13.24 -12.27
CA GLU A 5 -8.77 -12.92 -13.61
C GLU A 5 -8.84 -11.42 -13.86
N THR A 6 -7.79 -10.94 -14.44
CA THR A 6 -7.52 -9.53 -14.66
C THR A 6 -8.54 -8.92 -15.61
N GLY A 7 -9.39 -8.05 -15.09
CA GLY A 7 -10.25 -7.23 -15.94
C GLY A 7 -9.47 -6.19 -16.76
N PRO A 8 -10.13 -5.45 -17.66
CA PRO A 8 -9.50 -4.36 -18.41
C PRO A 8 -8.81 -3.38 -17.43
N GLY A 9 -7.51 -3.18 -17.59
CA GLY A 9 -6.68 -2.33 -16.71
C GLY A 9 -5.68 -3.08 -15.84
N SER A 10 -5.67 -4.41 -15.88
CA SER A 10 -4.79 -5.25 -15.07
C SER A 10 -3.65 -5.90 -15.88
N GLU A 11 -3.22 -5.25 -16.95
CA GLU A 11 -2.03 -5.71 -17.68
C GLU A 11 -0.82 -5.69 -16.74
N PRO A 12 0.04 -6.74 -16.81
CA PRO A 12 1.27 -6.78 -16.02
C PRO A 12 2.15 -5.56 -16.30
N ARG A 13 2.59 -4.91 -15.24
CA ARG A 13 3.49 -3.75 -15.30
C ARG A 13 4.60 -3.91 -14.29
N TRP A 14 5.64 -3.12 -14.44
CA TRP A 14 6.66 -2.99 -13.41
C TRP A 14 6.06 -2.38 -12.15
N TYR A 15 6.43 -2.91 -11.00
CA TYR A 15 6.10 -2.34 -9.69
C TYR A 15 7.30 -2.40 -8.75
N HIS A 16 7.34 -1.50 -7.78
CA HIS A 16 8.35 -1.47 -6.72
C HIS A 16 8.14 -2.63 -5.73
N GLY A 17 6.92 -2.80 -5.27
CA GLY A 17 6.51 -3.93 -4.44
C GLY A 17 6.61 -3.71 -2.93
N ASP A 18 7.23 -2.63 -2.46
CA ASP A 18 7.47 -2.36 -1.04
C ASP A 18 7.46 -0.86 -0.73
N LEU A 19 6.43 -0.16 -1.18
CA LEU A 19 6.26 1.29 -0.98
C LEU A 19 5.71 1.59 0.42
N ILE A 20 6.51 1.31 1.43
CA ILE A 20 6.26 1.61 2.85
C ILE A 20 7.09 2.82 3.30
N ALA A 21 6.77 3.37 4.47
CA ALA A 21 7.40 4.61 4.95
C ALA A 21 8.93 4.50 5.04
N GLU A 22 9.47 3.36 5.46
CA GLU A 22 10.91 3.12 5.60
C GLU A 22 11.67 3.23 4.26
N ASN A 23 10.99 3.07 3.13
CA ASN A 23 11.57 3.08 1.79
C ASN A 23 11.37 4.40 1.05
N LEU A 24 10.83 5.41 1.72
CA LEU A 24 10.59 6.75 1.18
C LEU A 24 11.40 7.79 1.93
N LEU A 25 12.18 8.55 1.20
CA LEU A 25 12.97 9.64 1.77
C LEU A 25 12.29 10.97 1.44
N VAL A 26 12.01 11.75 2.49
CA VAL A 26 11.39 13.07 2.38
C VAL A 26 12.41 14.14 2.78
N ARG A 27 12.47 15.21 2.01
CA ARG A 27 13.32 16.38 2.30
C ARG A 27 12.53 17.66 2.02
N GLY A 28 12.46 18.55 2.97
CA GLY A 28 11.77 19.82 2.83
C GLY A 28 10.28 19.68 2.48
N GLY A 29 9.60 18.67 3.05
CA GLY A 29 8.19 18.40 2.80
C GLY A 29 7.89 17.74 1.44
N ARG A 30 8.90 17.30 0.71
CA ARG A 30 8.77 16.69 -0.63
C ARG A 30 9.43 15.32 -0.69
N LEU A 31 8.88 14.42 -1.49
CA LEU A 31 9.52 13.14 -1.77
C LEU A 31 10.85 13.39 -2.48
N ALA A 32 11.94 12.93 -1.88
CA ALA A 32 13.30 13.10 -2.39
C ALA A 32 13.84 11.83 -3.04
N ALA A 33 13.50 10.64 -2.51
CA ALA A 33 13.97 9.37 -3.04
C ALA A 33 13.05 8.21 -2.67
N VAL A 34 13.05 7.19 -3.51
CA VAL A 34 12.47 5.88 -3.25
C VAL A 34 13.62 4.89 -3.13
N LEU A 35 13.62 4.09 -2.06
CA LEU A 35 14.70 3.17 -1.70
C LEU A 35 14.22 1.73 -1.79
N ASP A 36 15.17 0.80 -1.74
CA ASP A 36 14.95 -0.64 -1.64
C ASP A 36 14.08 -1.23 -2.77
N PHE A 37 14.70 -1.43 -3.90
CA PHE A 37 14.09 -2.04 -5.08
C PHE A 37 14.20 -3.58 -5.11
N GLY A 38 14.47 -4.21 -3.96
CA GLY A 38 14.58 -5.67 -3.86
C GLY A 38 13.32 -6.43 -4.23
N GLY A 39 12.15 -5.79 -4.14
CA GLY A 39 10.86 -6.34 -4.56
C GLY A 39 10.44 -6.02 -6.00
N LEU A 40 11.31 -5.34 -6.77
CA LEU A 40 11.01 -4.93 -8.14
C LEU A 40 10.66 -6.12 -9.02
N ALA A 41 9.49 -6.10 -9.62
CA ALA A 41 9.01 -7.18 -10.47
C ALA A 41 7.98 -6.69 -11.48
N VAL A 42 7.55 -7.59 -12.36
CA VAL A 42 6.45 -7.38 -13.29
C VAL A 42 5.25 -8.20 -12.84
N GLY A 43 4.11 -7.56 -12.69
CA GLY A 43 2.88 -8.22 -12.25
C GLY A 43 1.76 -7.21 -12.04
N ASP A 44 0.98 -7.39 -10.99
CA ASP A 44 -0.12 -6.49 -10.63
C ASP A 44 0.43 -5.18 -10.02
N PRO A 45 0.36 -4.05 -10.75
CA PRO A 45 0.91 -2.79 -10.28
C PRO A 45 0.12 -2.18 -9.10
N THR A 46 -1.06 -2.70 -8.80
CA THR A 46 -1.89 -2.17 -7.69
C THR A 46 -1.25 -2.39 -6.32
N VAL A 47 -0.25 -3.28 -6.22
CA VAL A 47 0.54 -3.43 -4.99
C VAL A 47 1.25 -2.13 -4.60
N ASP A 48 1.62 -1.28 -5.54
CA ASP A 48 2.26 0.02 -5.27
C ASP A 48 1.27 1.09 -4.75
N LEU A 49 -0.03 0.83 -4.83
CA LEU A 49 -1.04 1.70 -4.24
C LEU A 49 -1.05 1.63 -2.70
N ILE A 50 -0.35 0.67 -2.10
CA ILE A 50 -0.29 0.54 -0.63
C ILE A 50 0.19 1.81 0.06
N VAL A 51 1.01 2.63 -0.61
CA VAL A 51 1.49 3.90 -0.09
C VAL A 51 0.36 4.80 0.41
N ALA A 52 -0.81 4.69 -0.19
CA ALA A 52 -2.00 5.46 0.18
C ALA A 52 -2.45 5.19 1.63
N TRP A 53 -2.25 3.99 2.15
CA TRP A 53 -2.61 3.60 3.52
C TRP A 53 -1.39 3.47 4.44
N GLU A 54 -0.23 3.20 3.87
CA GLU A 54 1.03 3.08 4.60
C GLU A 54 1.56 4.44 5.08
N VAL A 55 1.34 5.50 4.30
CA VAL A 55 2.02 6.78 4.48
C VAL A 55 1.06 7.96 4.55
N LEU A 56 -0.01 7.97 3.75
CA LEU A 56 -0.85 9.14 3.56
C LEU A 56 -2.04 9.18 4.53
N ASP A 57 -2.36 10.37 5.01
CA ASP A 57 -3.60 10.63 5.73
C ASP A 57 -4.81 10.61 4.75
N PRO A 58 -6.06 10.59 5.25
CA PRO A 58 -7.24 10.51 4.38
C PRO A 58 -7.32 11.62 3.33
N ALA A 59 -7.00 12.85 3.66
CA ALA A 59 -7.06 13.98 2.73
C ALA A 59 -6.00 13.86 1.63
N SER A 60 -4.77 13.52 2.00
CA SER A 60 -3.67 13.27 1.05
C SER A 60 -3.93 12.04 0.18
N ARG A 61 -4.59 11.02 0.74
CA ARG A 61 -4.99 9.82 0.01
C ARG A 61 -5.96 10.15 -1.13
N ASP A 62 -6.91 11.04 -0.91
CA ASP A 62 -7.84 11.49 -1.95
C ASP A 62 -7.13 12.23 -3.08
N VAL A 63 -6.16 13.07 -2.74
CA VAL A 63 -5.32 13.77 -3.73
C VAL A 63 -4.51 12.76 -4.56
N PHE A 64 -3.88 11.81 -3.88
CA PHE A 64 -3.10 10.74 -4.52
C PHE A 64 -3.98 9.91 -5.46
N ARG A 65 -5.16 9.49 -5.01
CA ARG A 65 -6.09 8.70 -5.81
C ARG A 65 -6.46 9.41 -7.12
N ARG A 66 -6.78 10.69 -7.04
CA ARG A 66 -7.09 11.51 -8.23
C ARG A 66 -5.89 11.64 -9.16
N ALA A 67 -4.70 11.79 -8.61
CA ALA A 67 -3.46 11.94 -9.40
C ALA A 67 -3.08 10.67 -10.15
N VAL A 68 -3.19 9.50 -9.51
CA VAL A 68 -2.84 8.22 -10.17
C VAL A 68 -3.90 7.79 -11.18
N GLY A 69 -5.15 8.22 -11.02
CA GLY A 69 -6.23 8.02 -12.00
C GLY A 69 -6.61 6.56 -12.25
N VAL A 70 -6.42 5.68 -11.26
CA VAL A 70 -6.82 4.26 -11.37
C VAL A 70 -8.34 4.12 -11.21
N ASP A 71 -8.89 3.06 -11.79
CA ASP A 71 -10.30 2.73 -11.62
C ASP A 71 -10.62 2.25 -10.19
N GLU A 72 -11.91 2.15 -9.88
CA GLU A 72 -12.39 1.74 -8.55
C GLU A 72 -11.90 0.35 -8.18
N THR A 73 -11.94 -0.60 -9.09
CA THR A 73 -11.50 -1.98 -8.85
C THR A 73 -10.02 -2.03 -8.51
N SER A 74 -9.18 -1.31 -9.25
CA SER A 74 -7.75 -1.20 -8.99
C SER A 74 -7.47 -0.55 -7.64
N TRP A 75 -8.22 0.49 -7.29
CA TRP A 75 -8.10 1.17 -5.99
C TRP A 75 -8.42 0.22 -4.83
N LEU A 76 -9.54 -0.50 -4.91
CA LEU A 76 -9.95 -1.48 -3.91
C LEU A 76 -8.94 -2.63 -3.77
N ARG A 77 -8.34 -3.05 -4.89
CA ARG A 77 -7.27 -4.05 -4.88
C ARG A 77 -6.02 -3.55 -4.16
N GLY A 78 -5.63 -2.30 -4.38
CA GLY A 78 -4.54 -1.65 -3.65
C GLY A 78 -4.79 -1.61 -2.15
N ARG A 79 -6.02 -1.28 -1.74
CA ARG A 79 -6.45 -1.31 -0.34
C ARG A 79 -6.35 -2.72 0.26
N ALA A 80 -6.76 -3.73 -0.48
CA ALA A 80 -6.65 -5.12 -0.06
C ALA A 80 -5.18 -5.57 0.09
N TRP A 81 -4.30 -5.12 -0.79
CA TRP A 81 -2.85 -5.35 -0.65
C TRP A 81 -2.30 -4.73 0.63
N ALA A 82 -2.67 -3.48 0.93
CA ALA A 82 -2.22 -2.81 2.16
C ALA A 82 -2.62 -3.58 3.41
N LEU A 83 -3.86 -4.06 3.47
CA LEU A 83 -4.34 -4.88 4.58
C LEU A 83 -3.59 -6.20 4.68
N SER A 84 -3.46 -6.92 3.58
CA SER A 84 -2.81 -8.23 3.52
C SER A 84 -1.35 -8.17 3.98
N LEU A 85 -0.60 -7.20 3.46
CA LEU A 85 0.82 -7.04 3.82
C LEU A 85 1.00 -6.60 5.27
N ALA A 86 0.13 -5.73 5.79
CA ALA A 86 0.16 -5.34 7.19
C ALA A 86 -0.13 -6.52 8.13
N LEU A 87 -1.17 -7.30 7.84
CA LEU A 87 -1.53 -8.47 8.64
C LEU A 87 -0.45 -9.55 8.60
N GLY A 88 0.21 -9.75 7.48
CA GLY A 88 1.27 -10.75 7.32
C GLY A 88 2.50 -10.50 8.19
N THR A 89 2.67 -9.30 8.72
CA THR A 89 3.79 -8.94 9.59
C THR A 89 3.67 -9.56 10.99
N PHE A 90 2.47 -9.70 11.53
CA PHE A 90 2.24 -10.08 12.93
C PHE A 90 2.79 -11.45 13.30
N PRO A 91 2.60 -12.53 12.52
CA PRO A 91 3.10 -13.85 12.89
C PRO A 91 4.62 -13.89 13.06
N TYR A 92 5.35 -13.07 12.32
CA TYR A 92 6.82 -13.08 12.33
C TYR A 92 7.43 -12.18 13.40
N TYR A 93 6.79 -11.05 13.73
CA TYR A 93 7.43 -9.98 14.50
C TYR A 93 6.75 -9.65 15.82
N TRP A 94 5.72 -10.40 16.20
CA TRP A 94 4.94 -10.12 17.41
C TRP A 94 5.79 -9.99 18.68
N SER A 95 6.76 -10.89 18.88
CA SER A 95 7.63 -10.90 20.05
C SER A 95 9.00 -10.27 19.82
N THR A 96 9.47 -10.21 18.56
CA THR A 96 10.83 -9.76 18.25
C THR A 96 10.91 -8.28 17.85
N MET A 97 9.83 -7.73 17.28
CA MET A 97 9.77 -6.34 16.81
C MET A 97 8.42 -5.71 17.15
N PRO A 98 8.14 -5.45 18.44
CA PRO A 98 6.82 -4.92 18.86
C PRO A 98 6.50 -3.55 18.26
N ASP A 99 7.48 -2.67 18.08
CA ASP A 99 7.28 -1.35 17.46
C ASP A 99 6.85 -1.47 16.00
N ARG A 100 7.41 -2.45 15.29
CA ARG A 100 7.00 -2.74 13.92
C ARG A 100 5.55 -3.24 13.86
N CYS A 101 5.15 -4.09 14.79
CA CYS A 101 3.77 -4.55 14.91
C CYS A 101 2.81 -3.40 15.23
N ALA A 102 3.20 -2.46 16.09
CA ALA A 102 2.39 -1.27 16.39
C ALA A 102 2.19 -0.39 15.15
N SER A 103 3.25 -0.19 14.36
CA SER A 103 3.22 0.50 13.07
C SER A 103 2.27 -0.16 12.08
N ARG A 104 2.34 -1.49 11.96
CA ARG A 104 1.45 -2.28 11.09
C ARG A 104 -0.01 -2.25 11.56
N LEU A 105 -0.24 -2.26 12.86
CA LEU A 105 -1.59 -2.11 13.42
C LEU A 105 -2.22 -0.75 13.04
N ALA A 106 -1.43 0.31 13.01
CA ALA A 106 -1.89 1.61 12.54
C ALA A 106 -2.35 1.57 11.08
N VAL A 107 -1.63 0.85 10.22
CA VAL A 107 -2.03 0.63 8.81
C VAL A 107 -3.35 -0.14 8.73
N VAL A 108 -3.49 -1.23 9.49
CA VAL A 108 -4.74 -2.01 9.54
C VAL A 108 -5.92 -1.12 9.94
N ARG A 109 -5.77 -0.31 10.97
CA ARG A 109 -6.82 0.62 11.41
C ARG A 109 -7.16 1.66 10.34
N SER A 110 -6.17 2.18 9.63
CA SER A 110 -6.36 3.12 8.52
C SER A 110 -7.17 2.51 7.38
N VAL A 111 -6.86 1.27 7.01
CA VAL A 111 -7.60 0.53 5.98
C VAL A 111 -9.04 0.29 6.39
N LEU A 112 -9.26 -0.15 7.62
CA LEU A 112 -10.62 -0.43 8.11
C LEU A 112 -11.47 0.84 8.23
N ALA A 113 -10.89 1.94 8.66
CA ALA A 113 -11.57 3.24 8.73
C ALA A 113 -11.95 3.75 7.33
N ASP A 114 -11.05 3.62 6.37
CA ASP A 114 -11.30 3.97 4.97
C ASP A 114 -12.43 3.11 4.36
N ALA A 115 -12.40 1.81 4.60
CA ALA A 115 -13.45 0.90 4.14
C ALA A 115 -14.83 1.24 4.73
N ALA A 116 -14.89 1.59 6.01
CA ALA A 116 -16.13 1.99 6.66
C ALA A 116 -16.68 3.32 6.12
N ALA A 117 -15.83 4.27 5.79
CA ALA A 117 -16.21 5.57 5.26
C ALA A 117 -16.73 5.52 3.80
N THR A 118 -16.43 4.44 3.07
CA THR A 118 -16.80 4.27 1.65
C THR A 118 -18.02 3.36 1.43
N GLN A 119 -18.69 2.96 2.50
CA GLN A 119 -19.95 2.19 2.43
C GLN A 119 -21.16 3.08 2.20
#